data_571c46db91e47b61fb6d1db9f5ac9528
#
_entry.id   571c46db91e47b61fb6d1db9f5ac9528
#
_cell.length_a   1.000
_cell.length_b   1.000
_cell.length_c   1.000
_cell.angle_alpha   90.00
_cell.angle_beta   90.00
_cell.angle_gamma   90.00
#
_symmetry.space_group_name_H-M   'P 1'
#
loop_
_entity.id
_entity.type
_entity.pdbx_description
1 polymer ?
#
loop_
_entity_poly.entity_id
_entity_poly.type
_entity_poly.pdbx_seq_one_letter_code
_entity_poly.pdbx_strand_id
1 'polypeptide(L)'
;MTKSIMTRGANTPLSDIDYSQKVLTRQEFGKRLYNFMMKKRMSQSDLSRASGMGRDSISQYVRGRSVPSPKNLSKLADALDVEVDVLFPNYDAQANASEQPTLEVKSIEADAENFWLRVNMKVPAEKAVEVLKILKG
;
A
#
# COMPACT_ATOMS: atom_id res chain seq x y z
N MET A 1 26.52 -20.96 6.55
CA MET A 1 25.95 -20.45 6.72
C MET A 1 25.10 -20.45 6.58
N THR A 2 25.48 -20.20 6.45
CA THR A 2 24.74 -19.86 6.41
C THR A 2 23.98 -19.63 6.09
N LYS A 3 23.87 -19.79 5.64
CA LYS A 3 23.17 -19.26 5.24
C LYS A 3 22.32 -18.80 5.51
N SER A 4 22.40 -18.39 5.61
CA SER A 4 21.58 -17.78 5.90
C SER A 4 21.05 -17.30 6.14
N ILE A 5 21.13 -17.07 6.14
CA ILE A 5 20.65 -16.36 6.41
C ILE A 5 20.30 -15.58 6.55
N MET A 6 20.56 -15.31 6.39
CA MET A 6 20.43 -14.41 6.66
C MET A 6 19.94 -13.54 6.57
N THR A 7 19.98 -13.17 6.78
CA THR A 7 19.46 -12.19 6.74
C THR A 7 18.95 -11.83 5.97
N ARG A 8 19.01 -12.02 5.98
CA ARG A 8 18.77 -11.75 5.20
C ARG A 8 18.68 -11.09 4.18
N GLY A 9 18.74 -10.28 3.99
CA GLY A 9 18.09 -9.76 2.92
C GLY A 9 18.97 -9.45 1.77
N ALA A 10 19.99 -8.67 1.91
CA ALA A 10 20.86 -8.28 0.82
C ALA A 10 21.54 -9.49 0.11
N ASN A 11 21.63 -10.59 0.82
CA ASN A 11 22.27 -11.80 0.29
C ASN A 11 21.28 -12.78 -0.31
N THR A 12 19.99 -12.42 -0.38
CA THR A 12 18.97 -13.27 -0.96
C THR A 12 19.12 -13.27 -2.50
N PRO A 13 19.30 -14.43 -3.13
CA PRO A 13 19.32 -14.49 -4.59
C PRO A 13 18.00 -14.01 -5.19
N LEU A 14 18.06 -13.38 -6.35
CA LEU A 14 16.86 -12.88 -7.04
C LEU A 14 15.85 -14.00 -7.30
N SER A 15 16.32 -15.22 -7.51
CA SER A 15 15.46 -16.38 -7.75
C SER A 15 14.61 -16.75 -6.52
N ASP A 16 15.08 -16.36 -5.32
CA ASP A 16 14.38 -16.68 -4.07
C ASP A 16 13.45 -15.56 -3.59
N ILE A 17 13.41 -14.48 -4.34
CA ILE A 17 12.51 -13.36 -3.99
C ILE A 17 11.10 -13.70 -4.46
N ASP A 18 10.18 -13.70 -3.52
CA ASP A 18 8.79 -13.94 -3.82
C ASP A 18 8.14 -12.66 -4.35
N TYR A 19 8.09 -12.55 -5.65
CA TYR A 19 7.48 -11.39 -6.31
C TYR A 19 5.96 -11.38 -6.19
N SER A 20 5.36 -12.50 -5.78
CA SER A 20 3.90 -12.55 -5.62
C SER A 20 3.42 -11.65 -4.50
N GLN A 21 4.30 -11.36 -3.54
CA GLN A 21 3.99 -10.50 -2.42
C GLN A 21 4.34 -9.03 -2.65
N LYS A 22 4.98 -8.74 -3.78
CA LYS A 22 5.39 -7.38 -4.06
C LYS A 22 4.19 -6.51 -4.44
N VAL A 23 4.04 -5.39 -3.76
CA VAL A 23 3.04 -4.38 -4.09
C VAL A 23 3.68 -3.34 -5.01
N LEU A 24 2.96 -2.93 -6.03
CA LEU A 24 3.47 -1.93 -6.96
C LEU A 24 3.66 -0.57 -6.28
N THR A 25 4.76 0.10 -6.62
CA THR A 25 4.93 1.50 -6.22
C THR A 25 4.00 2.37 -7.05
N ARG A 26 3.85 3.63 -6.63
CA ARG A 26 3.05 4.61 -7.38
C ARG A 26 3.54 4.72 -8.83
N GLN A 27 4.85 4.77 -9.01
CA GLN A 27 5.48 4.89 -10.31
C GLN A 27 5.24 3.65 -11.16
N GLU A 28 5.38 2.47 -10.56
CA GLU A 28 5.15 1.20 -11.26
C GLU A 28 3.69 1.07 -11.67
N PHE A 29 2.77 1.46 -10.79
CA PHE A 29 1.34 1.45 -11.13
C PHE A 29 1.05 2.42 -12.28
N GLY A 30 1.62 3.61 -12.22
CA GLY A 30 1.43 4.61 -13.30
C GLY A 30 1.85 4.10 -14.66
N LYS A 31 3.01 3.45 -14.73
CA LYS A 31 3.50 2.83 -15.97
C LYS A 31 2.59 1.70 -16.43
N ARG A 32 2.14 0.89 -15.50
CA ARG A 32 1.24 -0.23 -15.81
C ARG A 32 -0.09 0.27 -16.34
N LEU A 33 -0.66 1.29 -15.69
CA LEU A 33 -1.90 1.92 -16.14
C LEU A 33 -1.75 2.47 -17.55
N TYR A 34 -0.67 3.18 -17.81
CA TYR A 34 -0.37 3.73 -19.13
C TYR A 34 -0.28 2.62 -20.18
N ASN A 35 0.37 1.52 -19.85
CA ASN A 35 0.48 0.38 -20.78
C ASN A 35 -0.90 -0.22 -21.11
N PHE A 36 -1.78 -0.34 -20.14
CA PHE A 36 -3.15 -0.82 -20.39
C PHE A 36 -3.92 0.16 -21.25
N MET A 37 -3.76 1.46 -21.01
CA MET A 37 -4.39 2.50 -21.84
C MET A 37 -3.92 2.38 -23.30
N MET A 38 -2.62 2.19 -23.49
CA MET A 38 -2.04 2.03 -24.84
C MET A 38 -2.60 0.78 -25.54
N LYS A 39 -2.68 -0.33 -24.82
CA LYS A 39 -3.23 -1.57 -25.38
C LYS A 39 -4.68 -1.41 -25.78
N LYS A 40 -5.44 -0.64 -25.02
CA LYS A 40 -6.86 -0.38 -25.29
C LYS A 40 -7.07 0.83 -26.20
N ARG A 41 -6.00 1.50 -26.60
CA ARG A 41 -6.03 2.71 -27.45
C ARG A 41 -6.90 3.80 -26.82
N MET A 42 -6.76 3.98 -25.52
CA MET A 42 -7.50 4.99 -24.77
C MET A 42 -6.57 6.13 -24.36
N SER A 43 -7.04 7.36 -24.56
CA SER A 43 -6.40 8.54 -23.99
C SER A 43 -6.85 8.73 -22.55
N GLN A 44 -6.23 9.68 -21.85
CA GLN A 44 -6.67 10.02 -20.48
C GLN A 44 -8.12 10.52 -20.49
N SER A 45 -8.53 11.25 -21.53
CA SER A 45 -9.89 11.70 -21.67
C SER A 45 -10.86 10.54 -21.87
N ASP A 46 -10.47 9.56 -22.69
CA ASP A 46 -11.27 8.37 -22.92
C ASP A 46 -11.47 7.57 -21.64
N LEU A 47 -10.39 7.38 -20.90
CA LEU A 47 -10.45 6.66 -19.62
C LEU A 47 -11.27 7.43 -18.59
N SER A 48 -11.17 8.75 -18.58
CA SER A 48 -11.98 9.61 -17.73
C SER A 48 -13.47 9.38 -17.98
N ARG A 49 -13.88 9.39 -19.23
CA ARG A 49 -15.28 9.17 -19.60
C ARG A 49 -15.75 7.75 -19.27
N ALA A 50 -14.91 6.77 -19.57
CA ALA A 50 -15.28 5.36 -19.34
C ALA A 50 -15.38 5.01 -17.85
N SER A 51 -14.51 5.60 -17.04
CA SER A 51 -14.46 5.32 -15.59
C SER A 51 -15.35 6.23 -14.75
N GLY A 52 -15.79 7.35 -15.32
CA GLY A 52 -16.54 8.35 -14.59
C GLY A 52 -15.68 9.15 -13.62
N MET A 53 -14.36 9.09 -13.78
CA MET A 53 -13.41 9.81 -12.93
C MET A 53 -12.89 11.07 -13.62
N GLY A 54 -12.44 12.04 -12.85
CA GLY A 54 -11.87 13.25 -13.41
C GLY A 54 -10.53 12.98 -14.10
N ARG A 55 -10.23 13.74 -15.15
CA ARG A 55 -8.95 13.65 -15.88
C ARG A 55 -7.76 13.89 -14.97
N ASP A 56 -7.91 14.81 -14.00
CA ASP A 56 -6.83 15.14 -13.07
C ASP A 56 -6.43 13.93 -12.23
N SER A 57 -7.41 13.16 -11.78
CA SER A 57 -7.13 11.94 -11.02
C SER A 57 -6.35 10.94 -11.86
N ILE A 58 -6.80 10.71 -13.09
CA ILE A 58 -6.13 9.79 -14.01
C ILE A 58 -4.71 10.26 -14.30
N SER A 59 -4.53 11.56 -14.53
CA SER A 59 -3.23 12.15 -14.76
C SER A 59 -2.29 11.93 -13.57
N GLN A 60 -2.78 12.08 -12.34
CA GLN A 60 -1.99 11.84 -11.14
C GLN A 60 -1.52 10.38 -11.05
N TYR A 61 -2.40 9.45 -11.39
CA TYR A 61 -2.03 8.02 -11.37
C TYR A 61 -0.97 7.70 -12.44
N VAL A 62 -1.16 8.17 -13.66
CA VAL A 62 -0.23 7.93 -14.77
C VAL A 62 1.14 8.52 -14.47
N ARG A 63 1.18 9.68 -13.84
CA ARG A 63 2.43 10.35 -13.48
C ARG A 63 3.12 9.75 -12.26
N GLY A 64 2.50 8.78 -11.62
CA GLY A 64 3.08 8.13 -10.45
C GLY A 64 3.05 8.97 -9.19
N ARG A 65 2.09 9.88 -9.08
CA ARG A 65 1.96 10.77 -7.93
C ARG A 65 1.05 10.24 -6.85
N SER A 66 0.13 9.37 -7.21
CA SER A 66 -0.81 8.78 -6.25
C SER A 66 -1.24 7.40 -6.71
N VAL A 67 -1.82 6.64 -5.79
CA VAL A 67 -2.47 5.37 -6.08
C VAL A 67 -3.96 5.51 -5.86
N PRO A 68 -4.78 4.80 -6.63
CA PRO A 68 -6.23 4.89 -6.48
C PRO A 68 -6.70 4.22 -5.19
N SER A 69 -7.82 4.71 -4.67
CA SER A 69 -8.55 4.01 -3.61
C SER A 69 -9.15 2.72 -4.17
N PRO A 70 -9.61 1.78 -3.32
CA PRO A 70 -10.24 0.55 -3.81
C PRO A 70 -11.41 0.83 -4.78
N LYS A 71 -12.21 1.84 -4.47
CA LYS A 71 -13.34 2.23 -5.30
C LYS A 71 -12.88 2.73 -6.67
N ASN A 72 -11.87 3.60 -6.68
CA ASN A 72 -11.33 4.14 -7.92
C ASN A 72 -10.60 3.08 -8.74
N LEU A 73 -9.92 2.17 -8.07
CA LEU A 73 -9.25 1.06 -8.74
C LEU A 73 -10.26 0.16 -9.46
N SER A 74 -11.40 -0.14 -8.82
CA SER A 74 -12.48 -0.90 -9.45
C SER A 74 -13.01 -0.19 -10.69
N LYS A 75 -13.20 1.12 -10.61
CA LYS A 75 -13.67 1.92 -11.76
C LYS A 75 -12.69 1.87 -12.92
N LEU A 76 -11.39 1.96 -12.63
CA LEU A 76 -10.36 1.88 -13.65
C LEU A 76 -10.31 0.49 -14.30
N ALA A 77 -10.38 -0.55 -13.49
CA ALA A 77 -10.36 -1.93 -13.97
C ALA A 77 -11.57 -2.20 -14.89
N ASP A 78 -12.75 -1.76 -14.48
CA ASP A 78 -13.97 -1.90 -15.29
C ASP A 78 -13.84 -1.14 -16.61
N ALA A 79 -13.32 0.09 -16.58
CA ALA A 79 -13.16 0.91 -17.78
C ALA A 79 -12.16 0.30 -18.75
N LEU A 80 -11.13 -0.37 -18.24
CA LEU A 80 -10.11 -1.02 -19.04
C LEU A 80 -10.46 -2.48 -19.38
N ASP A 81 -11.58 -2.96 -18.86
CA ASP A 81 -12.05 -4.34 -19.06
C ASP A 81 -11.00 -5.37 -18.63
N VAL A 82 -10.46 -5.16 -17.44
CA VAL A 82 -9.49 -6.09 -16.82
C VAL A 82 -9.88 -6.33 -15.37
N GLU A 83 -9.37 -7.41 -14.81
CA GLU A 83 -9.55 -7.69 -13.39
C GLU A 83 -8.72 -6.72 -12.55
N VAL A 84 -9.21 -6.42 -11.34
CA VAL A 84 -8.49 -5.53 -10.40
C VAL A 84 -7.10 -6.08 -10.13
N ASP A 85 -6.97 -7.39 -9.92
CA ASP A 85 -5.69 -8.03 -9.63
C ASP A 85 -4.72 -7.94 -10.80
N VAL A 86 -5.23 -7.89 -12.01
CA VAL A 86 -4.41 -7.72 -13.22
C VAL A 86 -3.89 -6.29 -13.31
N LEU A 87 -4.75 -5.33 -12.99
CA LEU A 87 -4.38 -3.92 -13.04
C LEU A 87 -3.41 -3.55 -11.92
N PHE A 88 -3.68 -4.02 -10.71
CA PHE A 88 -2.85 -3.71 -9.54
C PHE A 88 -2.65 -4.97 -8.70
N PRO A 89 -1.65 -5.80 -9.05
CA PRO A 89 -1.36 -7.01 -8.28
C PRO A 89 -1.06 -6.70 -6.81
N ASN A 90 -1.55 -7.56 -5.94
CA ASN A 90 -1.30 -7.48 -4.49
C ASN A 90 -1.81 -6.18 -3.83
N TYR A 91 -2.81 -5.56 -4.43
CA TYR A 91 -3.40 -4.34 -3.85
C TYR A 91 -3.99 -4.61 -2.47
N ASP A 92 -4.65 -5.74 -2.29
CA ASP A 92 -5.22 -6.12 -0.99
C ASP A 92 -4.14 -6.31 0.07
N ALA A 93 -2.98 -6.81 -0.33
CA ALA A 93 -1.83 -6.96 0.57
C ALA A 93 -1.36 -5.59 1.07
N GLN A 94 -1.38 -4.58 0.20
CA GLN A 94 -1.04 -3.21 0.59
C GLN A 94 -2.04 -2.67 1.60
N ALA A 95 -3.33 -2.88 1.37
CA ALA A 95 -4.38 -2.44 2.29
C ALA A 95 -4.20 -3.13 3.65
N ASN A 96 -3.94 -4.43 3.64
CA ASN A 96 -3.71 -5.18 4.85
C ASN A 96 -2.46 -4.72 5.59
N ALA A 97 -1.40 -4.40 4.85
CA ALA A 97 -0.17 -3.89 5.44
C ALA A 97 -0.40 -2.56 6.14
N SER A 98 -1.26 -1.69 5.59
CA SER A 98 -1.57 -0.41 6.20
C SER A 98 -2.42 -0.56 7.47
N GLU A 99 -3.08 -1.70 7.63
CA GLU A 99 -3.88 -2.03 8.82
C GLU A 99 -3.09 -2.85 9.84
N GLN A 100 -1.85 -3.22 9.54
CA GLN A 100 -1.02 -3.98 10.45
C GLN A 100 -0.79 -3.21 11.75
N PRO A 101 -0.92 -3.88 12.90
CA PRO A 101 -0.65 -3.21 14.16
C PRO A 101 0.83 -2.85 14.26
N THR A 102 1.08 -1.68 14.77
CA THR A 102 2.44 -1.22 15.01
C THR A 102 2.59 -0.78 16.46
N LEU A 103 3.75 -1.08 17.02
CA LEU A 103 4.11 -0.63 18.35
C LEU A 103 5.50 -0.01 18.26
N GLU A 104 5.60 1.25 18.61
CA GLU A 104 6.86 1.96 18.58
C GLU A 104 7.15 2.48 19.98
N VAL A 105 8.33 2.13 20.50
CA VAL A 105 8.80 2.60 21.81
C VAL A 105 10.09 3.36 21.57
N LYS A 106 10.14 4.60 22.04
CA LYS A 106 11.28 5.46 21.80
C LYS A 106 11.76 6.04 23.12
N SER A 107 13.02 5.84 23.43
CA SER A 107 13.62 6.40 24.65
C SER A 107 13.79 7.90 24.52
N ILE A 108 13.72 8.59 25.66
CA ILE A 108 13.94 10.03 25.74
C ILE A 108 15.31 10.23 26.36
N GLU A 109 16.22 10.89 25.65
CA GLU A 109 17.61 11.08 26.13
C GLU A 109 17.67 11.81 27.47
N ALA A 110 16.81 12.77 27.67
CA ALA A 110 16.81 13.59 28.88
C ALA A 110 16.10 12.95 30.08
N ASP A 111 15.40 11.86 29.85
CA ASP A 111 14.56 11.22 30.85
C ASP A 111 14.63 9.71 30.71
N ALA A 112 15.42 9.07 31.57
CA ALA A 112 15.66 7.62 31.51
C ALA A 112 14.48 6.79 32.03
N GLU A 113 13.54 7.42 32.71
CA GLU A 113 12.40 6.72 33.31
C GLU A 113 11.17 6.68 32.41
N ASN A 114 11.14 7.53 31.40
CA ASN A 114 9.99 7.62 30.52
C ASN A 114 10.35 7.27 29.08
N PHE A 115 9.35 6.84 28.33
CA PHE A 115 9.48 6.50 26.93
C PHE A 115 8.31 7.06 26.15
N TRP A 116 8.58 7.43 24.91
CA TRP A 116 7.49 7.71 23.97
C TRP A 116 6.93 6.38 23.51
N LEU A 117 5.60 6.26 23.57
CA LEU A 117 4.89 5.07 23.12
C LEU A 117 3.93 5.47 22.02
N ARG A 118 4.09 4.85 20.86
CA ARG A 118 3.16 5.01 19.75
C ARG A 118 2.56 3.65 19.43
N VAL A 119 1.26 3.55 19.52
CA VAL A 119 0.53 2.31 19.23
C VAL A 119 -0.47 2.60 18.12
N ASN A 120 -0.41 1.79 17.07
CA ASN A 120 -1.38 1.83 15.99
C ASN A 120 -1.86 0.42 15.75
N MET A 121 -2.97 0.06 16.42
CA MET A 121 -3.56 -1.26 16.27
C MET A 121 -5.05 -1.18 16.53
N LYS A 122 -5.76 -2.10 15.91
CA LYS A 122 -7.19 -2.24 16.07
C LYS A 122 -7.45 -3.17 17.26
N VAL A 123 -8.20 -2.70 18.24
CA VAL A 123 -8.53 -3.50 19.43
C VAL A 123 -10.01 -3.40 19.72
N PRO A 124 -10.59 -4.43 20.42
CA PRO A 124 -11.96 -4.31 20.89
C PRO A 124 -12.13 -3.11 21.83
N ALA A 125 -13.34 -2.55 21.88
CA ALA A 125 -13.62 -1.38 22.70
C ALA A 125 -13.27 -1.60 24.19
N GLU A 126 -13.52 -2.80 24.72
CA GLU A 126 -13.18 -3.16 26.10
C GLU A 126 -11.69 -3.03 26.37
N LYS A 127 -10.86 -3.51 25.42
CA LYS A 127 -9.40 -3.42 25.52
C LYS A 127 -8.93 -1.99 25.40
N ALA A 128 -9.55 -1.21 24.53
CA ALA A 128 -9.21 0.20 24.37
C ALA A 128 -9.42 0.98 25.66
N VAL A 129 -10.52 0.71 26.38
CA VAL A 129 -10.81 1.33 27.68
C VAL A 129 -9.76 0.95 28.72
N GLU A 130 -9.36 -0.32 28.77
CA GLU A 130 -8.31 -0.79 29.68
C GLU A 130 -6.97 -0.10 29.43
N VAL A 131 -6.59 0.02 28.15
CA VAL A 131 -5.34 0.69 27.77
C VAL A 131 -5.38 2.15 28.19
N LEU A 132 -6.49 2.86 27.96
CA LEU A 132 -6.65 4.25 28.34
C LEU A 132 -6.55 4.45 29.86
N LYS A 133 -7.11 3.53 30.63
CA LYS A 133 -7.01 3.57 32.10
C LYS A 133 -5.57 3.43 32.55
N ILE A 134 -4.83 2.51 31.95
CA ILE A 134 -3.41 2.30 32.29
C ILE A 134 -2.60 3.56 31.95
N LEU A 135 -2.85 4.15 30.79
CA LEU A 135 -2.08 5.32 30.37
C LEU A 135 -2.40 6.57 31.18
N LYS A 136 -3.63 6.68 31.69
CA LYS A 136 -4.02 7.82 32.55
C LYS A 136 -3.68 7.60 34.01
N GLY A 137 -3.52 6.35 34.38
CA GLY A 137 -3.33 5.89 35.72
C GLY A 137 -2.22 6.36 36.46
#